data_65c4954cff105407c4b78b062d0bc7c2
#
_entry.id   65c4954cff105407c4b78b062d0bc7c2
#
_cell.length_a   1.000
_cell.length_b   1.000
_cell.length_c   1.000
_cell.angle_alpha   90.00
_cell.angle_beta   90.00
_cell.angle_gamma   90.00
#
_symmetry.space_group_name_H-M   'P 1'
#
loop_
_entity.id
_entity.type
_entity.pdbx_description
1 polymer ?
#
loop_
_entity_poly.entity_id
_entity_poly.type
_entity_poly.pdbx_seq_one_letter_code
_entity_poly.pdbx_strand_id
1 'polypeptide(L)'
;MNINKAQLTAAGLLLAGAAMLALSFDRSQTALRSQNELLTQTLARLASENESLSNRLVLMRQAPAAIPPAPPVPDVASTRAGNESSGTNLIALLLHGGEVPKLTVEQIRRYLDENHRSAPSLLSAYRTSGESALLREAMQKYPGDPQVAFEAVLNKGLSPAERRQWLDAFKEAAPDNPMANYLSALDYFKSGQTAQAVQELAAAAGRRGLSDYTVERIQTDEEAYRAAGYSEVEAKMAATWGVALPQLAPMKAVTQNIVELAAEYRSKGDAASADASLQIAIGLGQQMDASTGTCVPLVTRLVGIAVQRMALGAMDPSGAYGDGTVQQELDQLAQRRTSIRGLAQQVNPLMQQMSAEDWQNYNQRTLIFGEENAMGWLVNKYGQK
;
A
#
# COMPACT_ATOMS: atom_id res chain seq x y z
N MET A 1 -40.41 -4.39 49.05
CA MET A 1 -39.82 -4.55 47.69
C MET A 1 -38.77 -5.66 47.75
N ASN A 2 -39.19 -6.90 47.42
CA ASN A 2 -38.28 -8.09 47.48
C ASN A 2 -37.45 -8.17 46.21
N ILE A 3 -36.19 -7.79 46.27
CA ILE A 3 -35.27 -8.00 45.16
C ILE A 3 -34.96 -9.48 45.09
N ASN A 4 -35.33 -10.11 43.97
CA ASN A 4 -35.19 -11.56 43.73
C ASN A 4 -33.69 -11.93 43.66
N LYS A 5 -33.26 -12.98 44.38
CA LYS A 5 -31.85 -13.44 44.46
C LYS A 5 -31.24 -13.66 43.05
N ALA A 6 -32.07 -13.99 42.05
CA ALA A 6 -31.64 -14.13 40.65
C ALA A 6 -31.21 -12.77 39.99
N GLN A 7 -31.81 -11.67 40.41
CA GLN A 7 -31.42 -10.34 39.92
C GLN A 7 -30.10 -9.84 40.52
N LEU A 8 -29.80 -10.20 41.77
CA LEU A 8 -28.53 -9.89 42.42
C LEU A 8 -27.35 -10.70 41.83
N THR A 9 -27.59 -11.98 41.42
CA THR A 9 -26.56 -12.77 40.77
C THR A 9 -26.30 -12.35 39.34
N ALA A 10 -27.30 -11.91 38.57
CA ALA A 10 -27.15 -11.37 37.23
C ALA A 10 -26.39 -10.01 37.25
N ALA A 11 -26.69 -9.13 38.18
CA ALA A 11 -25.98 -7.86 38.36
C ALA A 11 -24.49 -8.05 38.77
N GLY A 12 -24.24 -9.06 39.64
CA GLY A 12 -22.86 -9.43 40.01
C GLY A 12 -22.02 -9.98 38.86
N LEU A 13 -22.62 -10.79 37.99
CA LEU A 13 -21.95 -11.32 36.78
C LEU A 13 -21.67 -10.24 35.74
N LEU A 14 -22.58 -9.28 35.57
CA LEU A 14 -22.37 -8.15 34.65
C LEU A 14 -21.27 -7.19 35.16
N LEU A 15 -21.21 -6.93 36.47
CA LEU A 15 -20.15 -6.11 37.05
C LEU A 15 -18.77 -6.81 37.00
N ALA A 16 -18.72 -8.13 37.20
CA ALA A 16 -17.49 -8.90 37.07
C ALA A 16 -17.02 -8.95 35.60
N GLY A 17 -17.93 -9.09 34.64
CA GLY A 17 -17.64 -9.04 33.21
C GLY A 17 -17.12 -7.68 32.78
N ALA A 18 -17.71 -6.60 33.22
CA ALA A 18 -17.27 -5.23 32.93
C ALA A 18 -15.89 -4.92 33.55
N ALA A 19 -15.62 -5.40 34.76
CA ALA A 19 -14.31 -5.25 35.39
C ALA A 19 -13.21 -6.07 34.69
N MET A 20 -13.51 -7.28 34.20
CA MET A 20 -12.57 -8.07 33.40
C MET A 20 -12.28 -7.41 32.04
N LEU A 21 -13.29 -6.85 31.37
CA LEU A 21 -13.11 -6.12 30.13
C LEU A 21 -12.27 -4.85 30.32
N ALA A 22 -12.51 -4.09 31.39
CA ALA A 22 -11.71 -2.92 31.74
C ALA A 22 -10.24 -3.27 32.03
N LEU A 23 -10.00 -4.35 32.77
CA LEU A 23 -8.64 -4.84 33.07
C LEU A 23 -7.93 -5.38 31.82
N SER A 24 -8.64 -6.03 30.90
CA SER A 24 -8.06 -6.51 29.63
C SER A 24 -7.74 -5.35 28.70
N PHE A 25 -8.56 -4.32 28.68
CA PHE A 25 -8.35 -3.10 27.89
C PHE A 25 -7.14 -2.30 28.41
N ASP A 26 -7.00 -2.15 29.74
CA ASP A 26 -5.88 -1.45 30.35
C ASP A 26 -4.54 -2.19 30.13
N ARG A 27 -4.55 -3.53 30.21
CA ARG A 27 -3.39 -4.38 29.87
C ARG A 27 -3.01 -4.28 28.39
N SER A 28 -3.98 -4.21 27.51
CA SER A 28 -3.75 -4.03 26.07
C SER A 28 -3.17 -2.64 25.76
N GLN A 29 -3.67 -1.59 26.42
CA GLN A 29 -3.14 -0.23 26.29
C GLN A 29 -1.70 -0.11 26.82
N THR A 30 -1.40 -0.74 27.95
CA THR A 30 -0.03 -0.72 28.50
C THR A 30 0.95 -1.49 27.62
N ALA A 31 0.53 -2.63 27.07
CA ALA A 31 1.36 -3.39 26.12
C ALA A 31 1.62 -2.60 24.82
N LEU A 32 0.61 -1.89 24.28
CA LEU A 32 0.77 -1.05 23.10
C LEU A 32 1.68 0.16 23.36
N ARG A 33 1.60 0.78 24.55
CA ARG A 33 2.50 1.88 24.94
C ARG A 33 3.94 1.39 25.05
N SER A 34 4.19 0.24 25.69
CA SER A 34 5.54 -0.33 25.77
C SER A 34 6.10 -0.73 24.40
N GLN A 35 5.27 -1.26 23.49
CA GLN A 35 5.68 -1.53 22.12
C GLN A 35 6.02 -0.25 21.34
N ASN A 36 5.22 0.80 21.48
CA ASN A 36 5.48 2.08 20.85
C ASN A 36 6.76 2.74 21.39
N GLU A 37 7.04 2.66 22.69
CA GLU A 37 8.29 3.14 23.28
C GLU A 37 9.50 2.35 22.73
N LEU A 38 9.40 1.03 22.65
CA LEU A 38 10.44 0.16 22.08
C LEU A 38 10.70 0.47 20.59
N LEU A 39 9.63 0.66 19.80
CA LEU A 39 9.74 1.06 18.40
C LEU A 39 10.38 2.44 18.25
N THR A 40 10.00 3.41 19.08
CA THR A 40 10.57 4.75 19.04
C THR A 40 12.08 4.73 19.40
N GLN A 41 12.47 3.93 20.39
CA GLN A 41 13.88 3.73 20.73
C GLN A 41 14.66 3.04 19.61
N THR A 42 14.06 2.03 18.96
CA THR A 42 14.67 1.32 17.85
C THR A 42 14.85 2.23 16.64
N LEU A 43 13.87 3.07 16.33
CA LEU A 43 13.95 4.07 15.26
C LEU A 43 15.01 5.14 15.54
N ALA A 44 15.11 5.63 16.78
CA ALA A 44 16.16 6.57 17.17
C ALA A 44 17.56 5.97 17.06
N ARG A 45 17.72 4.69 17.44
CA ARG A 45 18.97 3.94 17.27
C ARG A 45 19.34 3.76 15.80
N LEU A 46 18.41 3.32 14.96
CA LEU A 46 18.63 3.15 13.51
C LEU A 46 18.95 4.49 12.83
N ALA A 47 18.33 5.57 13.23
CA ALA A 47 18.65 6.92 12.73
C ALA A 47 20.08 7.32 13.08
N SER A 48 20.52 7.08 14.31
CA SER A 48 21.90 7.35 14.75
C SER A 48 22.93 6.45 14.03
N GLU A 49 22.61 5.17 13.84
CA GLU A 49 23.49 4.24 13.09
C GLU A 49 23.60 4.67 11.61
N ASN A 50 22.50 5.13 10.99
CA ASN A 50 22.49 5.64 9.62
C ASN A 50 23.29 6.94 9.48
N GLU A 51 23.20 7.84 10.44
CA GLU A 51 24.01 9.06 10.48
C GLU A 51 25.50 8.74 10.61
N SER A 52 25.83 7.80 11.48
CA SER A 52 27.20 7.28 11.65
C SER A 52 27.76 6.65 10.38
N LEU A 53 26.95 5.83 9.68
CA LEU A 53 27.34 5.20 8.41
C LEU A 53 27.50 6.23 7.30
N SER A 54 26.62 7.23 7.21
CA SER A 54 26.72 8.35 6.27
C SER A 54 28.00 9.14 6.49
N ASN A 55 28.33 9.46 7.74
CA ASN A 55 29.56 10.18 8.08
C ASN A 55 30.81 9.35 7.74
N ARG A 56 30.79 8.02 7.95
CA ARG A 56 31.88 7.12 7.54
C ARG A 56 32.04 7.05 6.03
N LEU A 57 30.95 7.04 5.26
CA LEU A 57 31.01 7.07 3.79
C LEU A 57 31.58 8.39 3.26
N VAL A 58 31.24 9.51 3.88
CA VAL A 58 31.83 10.83 3.55
C VAL A 58 33.34 10.83 3.83
N LEU A 59 33.75 10.31 4.97
CA LEU A 59 35.18 10.20 5.32
C LEU A 59 35.95 9.26 4.39
N MET A 60 35.36 8.13 3.97
CA MET A 60 35.96 7.21 2.99
C MET A 60 36.10 7.83 1.59
N ARG A 61 35.15 8.71 1.20
CA ARG A 61 35.25 9.45 -0.07
C ARG A 61 36.26 10.58 -0.04
N GLN A 62 36.62 11.10 1.12
CA GLN A 62 37.62 12.15 1.32
C GLN A 62 39.03 11.65 1.52
N ALA A 63 39.23 10.34 1.76
CA ALA A 63 40.56 9.74 1.85
C ALA A 63 41.19 9.66 0.43
N PRO A 64 42.36 10.27 0.19
CA PRO A 64 43.01 10.13 -1.11
C PRO A 64 43.40 8.67 -1.33
N ALA A 65 42.81 8.04 -2.34
CA ALA A 65 43.14 6.70 -2.76
C ALA A 65 44.56 6.70 -3.35
N ALA A 66 45.52 6.21 -2.58
CA ALA A 66 46.81 5.78 -3.13
C ALA A 66 46.59 4.48 -3.92
N ILE A 67 46.31 4.60 -5.21
CA ILE A 67 46.20 3.46 -6.13
C ILE A 67 47.64 3.15 -6.62
N PRO A 68 48.16 1.94 -6.38
CA PRO A 68 49.37 1.48 -7.08
C PRO A 68 49.08 1.34 -8.59
N PRO A 69 50.02 1.61 -9.51
CA PRO A 69 49.78 1.49 -10.93
C PRO A 69 49.46 0.05 -11.31
N ALA A 70 48.31 -0.17 -11.92
CA ALA A 70 47.89 -1.47 -12.46
C ALA A 70 48.70 -1.77 -13.74
N PRO A 71 49.00 -3.06 -14.02
CA PRO A 71 49.64 -3.48 -15.26
C PRO A 71 48.71 -3.23 -16.46
N PRO A 72 49.26 -3.01 -17.66
CA PRO A 72 48.48 -2.68 -18.84
C PRO A 72 47.58 -3.87 -19.24
N VAL A 73 46.29 -3.63 -19.24
CA VAL A 73 45.27 -4.55 -19.76
C VAL A 73 45.12 -4.27 -21.26
N PRO A 74 45.05 -5.29 -22.14
CA PRO A 74 44.89 -5.07 -23.57
C PRO A 74 43.55 -4.41 -23.89
N ASP A 75 43.60 -3.50 -24.84
CA ASP A 75 42.53 -2.71 -25.40
C ASP A 75 41.32 -3.60 -25.84
N VAL A 76 40.27 -3.62 -25.04
CA VAL A 76 38.94 -4.01 -25.49
C VAL A 76 38.12 -2.72 -25.55
N ALA A 77 38.56 -1.80 -26.37
CA ALA A 77 37.80 -0.68 -26.80
C ALA A 77 36.87 -1.15 -27.92
N SER A 78 35.63 -1.31 -27.62
CA SER A 78 34.47 -1.20 -28.51
C SER A 78 33.33 -2.07 -28.03
N THR A 79 32.52 -1.62 -27.08
CA THR A 79 31.07 -1.87 -27.02
C THR A 79 30.39 -1.23 -25.79
N ARG A 80 30.87 -0.09 -25.29
CA ARG A 80 30.23 0.64 -24.19
C ARG A 80 29.77 2.07 -24.53
N ALA A 81 29.74 2.41 -25.81
CA ALA A 81 29.23 3.68 -26.29
C ALA A 81 27.81 3.52 -26.84
N GLY A 82 26.83 3.31 -25.99
CA GLY A 82 25.44 3.14 -26.45
C GLY A 82 24.34 3.44 -25.44
N ASN A 83 24.64 3.62 -24.14
CA ASN A 83 23.56 3.69 -23.16
C ASN A 83 23.57 4.88 -22.19
N GLU A 84 24.53 5.80 -22.26
CA GLU A 84 24.48 6.98 -21.37
C GLU A 84 23.52 8.07 -21.84
N SER A 85 23.04 8.01 -23.10
CA SER A 85 22.03 8.96 -23.60
C SER A 85 20.58 8.50 -23.40
N SER A 86 20.35 7.26 -22.96
CA SER A 86 18.98 6.75 -22.70
C SER A 86 18.39 7.23 -21.40
N GLY A 87 19.20 7.35 -20.32
CA GLY A 87 18.70 7.66 -18.98
C GLY A 87 18.04 9.02 -18.84
N THR A 88 18.61 10.02 -19.44
CA THR A 88 18.03 11.37 -19.46
C THR A 88 16.73 11.42 -20.26
N ASN A 89 16.57 10.52 -21.22
CA ASN A 89 15.41 10.47 -22.08
C ASN A 89 14.18 9.82 -21.44
N LEU A 90 14.36 8.76 -20.65
CA LEU A 90 13.23 8.13 -19.92
C LEU A 90 12.69 9.05 -18.82
N ILE A 91 13.55 9.67 -18.05
CA ILE A 91 13.15 10.62 -17.00
C ILE A 91 12.35 11.79 -17.62
N ALA A 92 12.88 12.38 -18.69
CA ALA A 92 12.21 13.46 -19.41
C ALA A 92 10.86 13.00 -19.98
N LEU A 93 10.80 11.80 -20.58
CA LEU A 93 9.56 11.22 -21.11
C LEU A 93 8.49 11.12 -20.02
N LEU A 94 8.82 10.54 -18.86
CA LEU A 94 7.88 10.34 -17.76
C LEU A 94 7.41 11.67 -17.16
N LEU A 95 8.32 12.64 -16.99
CA LEU A 95 7.99 13.99 -16.50
C LEU A 95 7.03 14.75 -17.41
N HIS A 96 7.06 14.47 -18.71
CA HIS A 96 6.14 15.06 -19.70
C HIS A 96 4.86 14.22 -19.91
N GLY A 97 4.59 13.26 -19.04
CA GLY A 97 3.38 12.44 -19.08
C GLY A 97 3.44 11.29 -20.09
N GLY A 98 4.64 10.90 -20.53
CA GLY A 98 4.84 9.70 -21.34
C GLY A 98 4.59 8.42 -20.56
N GLU A 99 4.32 7.34 -21.30
CA GLU A 99 4.10 6.02 -20.69
C GLU A 99 5.42 5.34 -20.37
N VAL A 100 5.41 4.52 -19.31
CA VAL A 100 6.52 3.64 -18.97
C VAL A 100 6.72 2.63 -20.10
N PRO A 101 7.96 2.46 -20.62
CA PRO A 101 8.20 1.54 -21.73
C PRO A 101 7.91 0.10 -21.32
N LYS A 102 7.23 -0.64 -22.20
CA LYS A 102 7.04 -2.08 -22.04
C LYS A 102 8.33 -2.82 -22.43
N LEU A 103 8.64 -3.85 -21.65
CA LEU A 103 9.77 -4.72 -21.96
C LEU A 103 9.47 -5.60 -23.17
N THR A 104 10.49 -5.80 -24.02
CA THR A 104 10.38 -6.66 -25.21
C THR A 104 10.36 -8.15 -24.81
N VAL A 105 9.92 -9.00 -25.74
CA VAL A 105 9.86 -10.45 -25.55
C VAL A 105 11.25 -11.02 -25.19
N GLU A 106 12.31 -10.53 -25.82
CA GLU A 106 13.70 -10.96 -25.56
C GLU A 106 14.18 -10.55 -24.17
N GLN A 107 13.84 -9.33 -23.73
CA GLN A 107 14.16 -8.83 -22.37
C GLN A 107 13.42 -9.65 -21.31
N ILE A 108 12.13 -9.89 -21.51
CA ILE A 108 11.30 -10.72 -20.62
C ILE A 108 11.83 -12.16 -20.56
N ARG A 109 12.18 -12.76 -21.71
CA ARG A 109 12.71 -14.13 -21.72
C ARG A 109 13.99 -14.23 -20.91
N ARG A 110 14.94 -13.31 -21.11
CA ARG A 110 16.21 -13.28 -20.34
C ARG A 110 15.94 -13.15 -18.83
N TYR A 111 15.12 -12.20 -18.44
CA TYR A 111 14.74 -11.99 -17.04
C TYR A 111 14.12 -13.24 -16.42
N LEU A 112 13.20 -13.90 -17.13
CA LEU A 112 12.53 -15.10 -16.63
C LEU A 112 13.49 -16.31 -16.53
N ASP A 113 14.42 -16.46 -17.50
CA ASP A 113 15.42 -17.53 -17.46
C ASP A 113 16.36 -17.36 -16.26
N GLU A 114 16.83 -16.13 -15.99
CA GLU A 114 17.68 -15.79 -14.84
C GLU A 114 16.94 -15.97 -13.50
N ASN A 115 15.63 -15.75 -13.45
CA ASN A 115 14.81 -15.83 -12.24
C ASN A 115 13.99 -17.14 -12.15
N HIS A 116 14.35 -18.17 -12.92
CA HIS A 116 13.76 -19.52 -12.89
C HIS A 116 12.24 -19.54 -13.05
N ARG A 117 11.66 -18.55 -13.71
CA ARG A 117 10.19 -18.39 -13.90
C ARG A 117 9.42 -18.56 -12.57
N SER A 118 9.92 -17.97 -11.49
CA SER A 118 9.29 -17.94 -10.18
C SER A 118 7.98 -17.13 -10.20
N ALA A 119 7.11 -17.28 -9.18
CA ALA A 119 5.87 -16.50 -9.10
C ALA A 119 6.10 -14.98 -9.19
N PRO A 120 7.01 -14.38 -8.41
CA PRO A 120 7.29 -12.94 -8.52
C PRO A 120 7.79 -12.53 -9.90
N SER A 121 8.68 -13.34 -10.53
CA SER A 121 9.23 -13.01 -11.85
C SER A 121 8.19 -13.11 -12.98
N LEU A 122 7.28 -14.08 -12.93
CA LEU A 122 6.18 -14.19 -13.90
C LEU A 122 5.19 -13.04 -13.76
N LEU A 123 4.87 -12.63 -12.51
CA LEU A 123 3.98 -11.50 -12.26
C LEU A 123 4.62 -10.17 -12.70
N SER A 124 5.90 -9.97 -12.42
CA SER A 124 6.64 -8.79 -12.88
C SER A 124 6.72 -8.75 -14.42
N ALA A 125 7.05 -9.87 -15.06
CA ALA A 125 7.07 -9.99 -16.50
C ALA A 125 5.69 -9.69 -17.13
N TYR A 126 4.60 -10.17 -16.51
CA TYR A 126 3.23 -9.83 -16.92
C TYR A 126 2.97 -8.31 -16.84
N ARG A 127 3.31 -7.66 -15.71
CA ARG A 127 3.06 -6.23 -15.50
C ARG A 127 3.88 -5.35 -16.44
N THR A 128 5.16 -5.69 -16.63
CA THR A 128 6.10 -4.89 -17.41
C THR A 128 5.99 -5.09 -18.94
N SER A 129 5.42 -6.22 -19.39
CA SER A 129 5.17 -6.45 -20.84
C SER A 129 3.71 -6.31 -21.25
N GLY A 130 2.77 -6.61 -20.34
CA GLY A 130 1.34 -6.72 -20.63
C GLY A 130 0.92 -8.07 -21.20
N GLU A 131 1.82 -9.07 -21.25
CA GLU A 131 1.57 -10.41 -21.83
C GLU A 131 0.71 -11.27 -20.90
N SER A 132 -0.58 -11.36 -21.15
CA SER A 132 -1.54 -12.11 -20.32
C SER A 132 -1.24 -13.60 -20.17
N ALA A 133 -0.47 -14.18 -21.10
CA ALA A 133 -0.02 -15.57 -21.01
C ALA A 133 0.86 -15.82 -19.78
N LEU A 134 1.65 -14.82 -19.35
CA LEU A 134 2.53 -14.93 -18.18
C LEU A 134 1.74 -14.98 -16.88
N LEU A 135 0.65 -14.22 -16.76
CA LEU A 135 -0.24 -14.34 -15.61
C LEU A 135 -0.91 -15.71 -15.58
N ARG A 136 -1.37 -16.22 -16.72
CA ARG A 136 -1.95 -17.58 -16.81
C ARG A 136 -0.95 -18.66 -16.41
N GLU A 137 0.31 -18.53 -16.81
CA GLU A 137 1.38 -19.43 -16.38
C GLU A 137 1.61 -19.35 -14.86
N ALA A 138 1.66 -18.15 -14.27
CA ALA A 138 1.77 -17.97 -12.83
C ALA A 138 0.61 -18.64 -12.08
N MET A 139 -0.63 -18.44 -12.56
CA MET A 139 -1.84 -19.07 -12.01
C MET A 139 -1.79 -20.60 -12.05
N GLN A 140 -1.22 -21.20 -13.10
CA GLN A 140 -1.09 -22.65 -13.24
C GLN A 140 0.03 -23.22 -12.37
N LYS A 141 1.17 -22.55 -12.28
CA LYS A 141 2.35 -23.04 -11.55
C LYS A 141 2.30 -22.76 -10.05
N TYR A 142 1.68 -21.65 -9.65
CA TYR A 142 1.72 -21.14 -8.29
C TYR A 142 0.33 -20.78 -7.75
N PRO A 143 -0.64 -21.72 -7.76
CA PRO A 143 -2.02 -21.44 -7.36
C PRO A 143 -2.16 -21.07 -5.87
N GLY A 144 -1.19 -21.44 -5.02
CA GLY A 144 -1.16 -21.11 -3.59
C GLY A 144 -0.37 -19.83 -3.26
N ASP A 145 0.14 -19.11 -4.25
CA ASP A 145 0.86 -17.86 -4.00
C ASP A 145 -0.12 -16.69 -3.83
N PRO A 146 -0.04 -15.92 -2.72
CA PRO A 146 -1.00 -14.86 -2.44
C PRO A 146 -0.94 -13.69 -3.44
N GLN A 147 0.22 -13.39 -4.02
CA GLN A 147 0.35 -12.33 -5.02
C GLN A 147 -0.23 -12.79 -6.36
N VAL A 148 -0.06 -14.06 -6.72
CA VAL A 148 -0.70 -14.65 -7.92
C VAL A 148 -2.22 -14.60 -7.76
N ALA A 149 -2.75 -14.99 -6.61
CA ALA A 149 -4.18 -14.94 -6.34
C ALA A 149 -4.72 -13.49 -6.38
N PHE A 150 -3.99 -12.53 -5.82
CA PHE A 150 -4.33 -11.11 -5.86
C PHE A 150 -4.40 -10.58 -7.30
N GLU A 151 -3.39 -10.83 -8.13
CA GLU A 151 -3.37 -10.41 -9.55
C GLU A 151 -4.47 -11.12 -10.36
N ALA A 152 -4.73 -12.40 -10.10
CA ALA A 152 -5.79 -13.15 -10.74
C ALA A 152 -7.17 -12.54 -10.44
N VAL A 153 -7.48 -12.26 -9.16
CA VAL A 153 -8.77 -11.65 -8.75
C VAL A 153 -9.01 -10.31 -9.45
N LEU A 154 -7.96 -9.52 -9.66
CA LEU A 154 -8.04 -8.21 -10.32
C LEU A 154 -8.07 -8.29 -11.86
N ASN A 155 -7.80 -9.46 -12.42
CA ASN A 155 -7.87 -9.69 -13.87
C ASN A 155 -9.33 -9.66 -14.34
N LYS A 156 -9.63 -8.74 -15.27
CA LYS A 156 -10.99 -8.57 -15.84
C LYS A 156 -11.40 -9.70 -16.80
N GLY A 157 -10.44 -10.52 -17.24
CA GLY A 157 -10.68 -11.60 -18.19
C GLY A 157 -11.23 -12.89 -17.58
N LEU A 158 -11.33 -12.99 -16.25
CA LEU A 158 -11.88 -14.17 -15.60
C LEU A 158 -13.41 -14.18 -15.61
N SER A 159 -13.98 -15.37 -15.78
CA SER A 159 -15.39 -15.62 -15.54
C SER A 159 -15.74 -15.41 -14.04
N PRO A 160 -17.01 -15.16 -13.69
CA PRO A 160 -17.42 -15.04 -12.29
C PRO A 160 -17.06 -16.25 -11.45
N ALA A 161 -17.16 -17.47 -11.98
CA ALA A 161 -16.83 -18.72 -11.28
C ALA A 161 -15.32 -18.81 -11.00
N GLU A 162 -14.47 -18.52 -12.00
CA GLU A 162 -13.03 -18.53 -11.82
C GLU A 162 -12.60 -17.46 -10.84
N ARG A 163 -13.19 -16.26 -10.90
CA ARG A 163 -12.92 -15.17 -9.95
C ARG A 163 -13.24 -15.61 -8.52
N ARG A 164 -14.35 -16.31 -8.30
CA ARG A 164 -14.73 -16.86 -6.99
C ARG A 164 -13.69 -17.85 -6.48
N GLN A 165 -13.23 -18.75 -7.31
CA GLN A 165 -12.16 -19.72 -6.96
C GLN A 165 -10.87 -18.98 -6.54
N TRP A 166 -10.48 -17.93 -7.26
CA TRP A 166 -9.29 -17.15 -6.92
C TRP A 166 -9.46 -16.28 -5.67
N LEU A 167 -10.67 -15.79 -5.37
CA LEU A 167 -10.97 -15.12 -4.10
C LEU A 167 -10.81 -16.08 -2.93
N ASP A 168 -11.27 -17.33 -3.07
CA ASP A 168 -11.14 -18.34 -2.03
C ASP A 168 -9.66 -18.75 -1.87
N ALA A 169 -8.93 -18.97 -2.96
CA ALA A 169 -7.48 -19.22 -2.93
C ALA A 169 -6.71 -18.06 -2.27
N PHE A 170 -7.10 -16.80 -2.52
CA PHE A 170 -6.46 -15.65 -1.89
C PHE A 170 -6.70 -15.61 -0.38
N LYS A 171 -7.92 -15.94 0.09
CA LYS A 171 -8.22 -16.05 1.52
C LYS A 171 -7.43 -17.17 2.21
N GLU A 172 -7.21 -18.28 1.52
CA GLU A 172 -6.41 -19.41 2.03
C GLU A 172 -4.91 -19.07 2.07
N ALA A 173 -4.39 -18.43 1.03
CA ALA A 173 -2.97 -18.08 0.92
C ALA A 173 -2.55 -16.89 1.82
N ALA A 174 -3.48 -16.00 2.14
CA ALA A 174 -3.23 -14.82 2.99
C ALA A 174 -4.37 -14.60 3.99
N PRO A 175 -4.56 -15.50 4.98
CA PRO A 175 -5.71 -15.46 5.89
C PRO A 175 -5.78 -14.21 6.76
N ASP A 176 -4.66 -13.55 7.02
CA ASP A 176 -4.59 -12.33 7.82
C ASP A 176 -4.79 -11.05 7.00
N ASN A 177 -4.78 -11.15 5.67
CA ASN A 177 -4.96 -10.01 4.78
C ASN A 177 -6.45 -9.75 4.51
N PRO A 178 -7.07 -8.68 5.05
CA PRO A 178 -8.49 -8.42 4.85
C PRO A 178 -8.85 -8.03 3.41
N MET A 179 -7.87 -7.72 2.55
CA MET A 179 -8.09 -7.36 1.14
C MET A 179 -8.91 -8.44 0.41
N ALA A 180 -8.61 -9.73 0.65
CA ALA A 180 -9.33 -10.84 0.04
C ALA A 180 -10.82 -10.83 0.41
N ASN A 181 -11.13 -10.54 1.67
CA ASN A 181 -12.51 -10.46 2.16
C ASN A 181 -13.26 -9.23 1.59
N TYR A 182 -12.62 -8.06 1.51
CA TYR A 182 -13.25 -6.90 0.87
C TYR A 182 -13.54 -7.12 -0.60
N LEU A 183 -12.62 -7.74 -1.35
CA LEU A 183 -12.83 -8.09 -2.76
C LEU A 183 -13.92 -9.15 -2.92
N SER A 184 -13.98 -10.13 -2.00
CA SER A 184 -15.03 -11.16 -1.95
C SER A 184 -16.40 -10.55 -1.64
N ALA A 185 -16.48 -9.63 -0.68
CA ALA A 185 -17.71 -8.92 -0.36
C ALA A 185 -18.25 -8.15 -1.56
N LEU A 186 -17.36 -7.45 -2.28
CA LEU A 186 -17.74 -6.73 -3.52
C LEU A 186 -18.31 -7.67 -4.59
N ASP A 187 -17.71 -8.85 -4.75
CA ASP A 187 -18.17 -9.85 -5.71
C ASP A 187 -19.56 -10.39 -5.33
N TYR A 188 -19.80 -10.64 -4.04
CA TYR A 188 -21.12 -11.03 -3.52
C TYR A 188 -22.17 -9.92 -3.67
N PHE A 189 -21.83 -8.66 -3.42
CA PHE A 189 -22.75 -7.54 -3.67
C PHE A 189 -23.15 -7.47 -5.15
N LYS A 190 -22.20 -7.59 -6.06
CA LYS A 190 -22.46 -7.59 -7.52
C LYS A 190 -23.38 -8.72 -7.98
N SER A 191 -23.35 -9.85 -7.27
CA SER A 191 -24.22 -11.01 -7.55
C SER A 191 -25.51 -11.03 -6.76
N GLY A 192 -25.82 -9.96 -5.98
CA GLY A 192 -27.03 -9.85 -5.16
C GLY A 192 -27.02 -10.73 -3.91
N GLN A 193 -25.90 -11.29 -3.52
CA GLN A 193 -25.74 -12.17 -2.37
C GLN A 193 -25.33 -11.36 -1.13
N THR A 194 -26.21 -10.46 -0.67
CA THR A 194 -25.91 -9.52 0.41
C THR A 194 -25.53 -10.21 1.72
N ALA A 195 -26.16 -11.34 2.06
CA ALA A 195 -25.86 -12.06 3.30
C ALA A 195 -24.40 -12.59 3.33
N GLN A 196 -23.90 -13.12 2.20
CA GLN A 196 -22.52 -13.56 2.06
C GLN A 196 -21.57 -12.36 2.06
N ALA A 197 -21.93 -11.25 1.43
CA ALA A 197 -21.13 -10.01 1.48
C ALA A 197 -20.95 -9.53 2.93
N VAL A 198 -22.00 -9.54 3.74
CA VAL A 198 -21.95 -9.19 5.17
C VAL A 198 -21.04 -10.12 5.96
N GLN A 199 -21.07 -11.43 5.69
CA GLN A 199 -20.16 -12.39 6.32
C GLN A 199 -18.69 -12.09 6.00
N GLU A 200 -18.38 -11.76 4.74
CA GLU A 200 -17.02 -11.38 4.33
C GLU A 200 -16.58 -10.06 4.98
N LEU A 201 -17.47 -9.07 5.06
CA LEU A 201 -17.19 -7.82 5.76
C LEU A 201 -16.92 -8.04 7.25
N ALA A 202 -17.70 -8.90 7.90
CA ALA A 202 -17.50 -9.27 9.29
C ALA A 202 -16.16 -9.99 9.49
N ALA A 203 -15.78 -10.86 8.55
CA ALA A 203 -14.47 -11.52 8.56
C ALA A 203 -13.30 -10.57 8.33
N ALA A 204 -13.48 -9.47 7.60
CA ALA A 204 -12.47 -8.42 7.42
C ALA A 204 -12.35 -7.53 8.66
N ALA A 205 -13.43 -7.37 9.42
CA ALA A 205 -13.49 -6.46 10.56
C ALA A 205 -12.48 -6.85 11.65
N GLY A 206 -11.74 -5.86 12.14
CA GLY A 206 -10.73 -6.06 13.19
C GLY A 206 -9.41 -6.66 12.71
N ARG A 207 -9.29 -7.13 11.47
CA ARG A 207 -8.00 -7.54 10.90
C ARG A 207 -7.17 -6.31 10.59
N ARG A 208 -5.89 -6.36 10.94
CA ARG A 208 -4.89 -5.34 10.64
C ARG A 208 -3.85 -5.96 9.71
N GLY A 209 -3.42 -5.24 8.70
CA GLY A 209 -2.43 -5.76 7.75
C GLY A 209 -2.98 -5.84 6.33
N LEU A 210 -3.79 -4.84 5.96
CA LEU A 210 -4.21 -4.66 4.58
C LEU A 210 -2.97 -4.55 3.69
N SER A 211 -2.74 -5.57 2.86
CA SER A 211 -1.62 -5.61 1.92
C SER A 211 -2.15 -5.71 0.49
N ASP A 212 -1.64 -4.83 -0.36
CA ASP A 212 -1.86 -4.86 -1.81
C ASP A 212 -0.57 -5.19 -2.58
N TYR A 213 0.47 -5.61 -1.87
CA TYR A 213 1.77 -6.02 -2.39
C TYR A 213 2.47 -4.95 -3.23
N THR A 214 2.12 -3.66 -3.07
CA THR A 214 2.67 -2.58 -3.90
C THR A 214 4.19 -2.48 -3.79
N VAL A 215 4.75 -2.67 -2.59
CA VAL A 215 6.22 -2.58 -2.37
C VAL A 215 6.94 -3.71 -3.09
N GLU A 216 6.49 -4.94 -2.91
CA GLU A 216 7.04 -6.14 -3.54
C GLU A 216 6.92 -6.07 -5.07
N ARG A 217 5.82 -5.53 -5.55
CA ARG A 217 5.58 -5.31 -7.00
C ARG A 217 6.57 -4.30 -7.56
N ILE A 218 6.78 -3.16 -6.91
CA ILE A 218 7.78 -2.17 -7.33
C ILE A 218 9.18 -2.78 -7.35
N GLN A 219 9.56 -3.53 -6.32
CA GLN A 219 10.88 -4.16 -6.25
C GLN A 219 11.11 -5.16 -7.38
N THR A 220 10.17 -6.06 -7.62
CA THR A 220 10.30 -7.07 -8.69
C THR A 220 10.24 -6.45 -10.09
N ASP A 221 9.47 -5.37 -10.27
CA ASP A 221 9.41 -4.65 -11.55
C ASP A 221 10.72 -3.86 -11.78
N GLU A 222 11.33 -3.27 -10.72
CA GLU A 222 12.67 -2.67 -10.81
C GLU A 222 13.72 -3.71 -11.25
N GLU A 223 13.69 -4.92 -10.68
CA GLU A 223 14.60 -6.01 -11.07
C GLU A 223 14.44 -6.38 -12.55
N ALA A 224 13.20 -6.44 -13.05
CA ALA A 224 12.93 -6.74 -14.46
C ALA A 224 13.49 -5.65 -15.39
N TYR A 225 13.30 -4.36 -15.06
CA TYR A 225 13.88 -3.26 -15.83
C TYR A 225 15.42 -3.26 -15.78
N ARG A 226 16.03 -3.55 -14.63
CA ARG A 226 17.48 -3.66 -14.51
C ARG A 226 18.03 -4.82 -15.36
N ALA A 227 17.40 -5.99 -15.34
CA ALA A 227 17.74 -7.13 -16.19
C ALA A 227 17.59 -6.81 -17.67
N ALA A 228 16.68 -5.91 -18.02
CA ALA A 228 16.46 -5.42 -19.38
C ALA A 228 17.53 -4.40 -19.85
N GLY A 229 18.45 -3.96 -18.94
CA GLY A 229 19.55 -3.05 -19.25
C GLY A 229 19.31 -1.59 -18.92
N TYR A 230 18.22 -1.25 -18.23
CA TYR A 230 18.00 0.10 -17.71
C TYR A 230 18.97 0.41 -16.55
N SER A 231 19.39 1.66 -16.44
CA SER A 231 20.16 2.11 -15.28
C SER A 231 19.36 1.98 -13.98
N GLU A 232 20.04 2.00 -12.83
CA GLU A 232 19.36 1.91 -11.52
C GLU A 232 18.27 2.97 -11.34
N VAL A 233 18.55 4.20 -11.75
CA VAL A 233 17.59 5.33 -11.64
C VAL A 233 16.38 5.11 -12.55
N GLU A 234 16.63 4.73 -13.81
CA GLU A 234 15.57 4.48 -14.78
C GLU A 234 14.68 3.31 -14.39
N ALA A 235 15.29 2.19 -13.96
CA ALA A 235 14.56 1.01 -13.53
C ALA A 235 13.66 1.31 -12.34
N LYS A 236 14.18 2.03 -11.35
CA LYS A 236 13.43 2.46 -10.17
C LYS A 236 12.29 3.41 -10.53
N MET A 237 12.55 4.37 -11.42
CA MET A 237 11.49 5.26 -11.89
C MET A 237 10.43 4.51 -12.69
N ALA A 238 10.83 3.66 -13.64
CA ALA A 238 9.90 2.87 -14.43
C ALA A 238 8.99 2.01 -13.52
N ALA A 239 9.56 1.32 -12.54
CA ALA A 239 8.81 0.49 -11.60
C ALA A 239 7.87 1.31 -10.71
N THR A 240 8.33 2.46 -10.19
CA THR A 240 7.51 3.28 -9.29
C THR A 240 6.37 3.99 -10.05
N TRP A 241 6.65 4.55 -11.22
CA TRP A 241 5.67 5.29 -12.02
C TRP A 241 4.76 4.37 -12.85
N GLY A 242 5.24 3.17 -13.16
CA GLY A 242 4.47 2.13 -13.87
C GLY A 242 3.52 1.35 -12.96
N VAL A 243 3.61 1.50 -11.63
CA VAL A 243 2.79 0.72 -10.72
C VAL A 243 1.31 1.01 -10.90
N ALA A 244 0.59 0.03 -11.42
CA ALA A 244 -0.87 0.09 -11.48
C ALA A 244 -1.46 -0.26 -10.11
N LEU A 245 -2.52 0.44 -9.73
CA LEU A 245 -3.24 0.24 -8.46
C LEU A 245 -4.71 -0.16 -8.73
N PRO A 246 -4.94 -1.29 -9.39
CA PRO A 246 -6.28 -1.70 -9.83
C PRO A 246 -7.24 -1.99 -8.68
N GLN A 247 -6.75 -2.25 -7.47
CA GLN A 247 -7.52 -2.51 -6.26
C GLN A 247 -8.24 -1.26 -5.72
N LEU A 248 -7.79 -0.04 -6.03
CA LEU A 248 -8.36 1.17 -5.44
C LEU A 248 -9.82 1.40 -5.85
N ALA A 249 -10.17 1.11 -7.11
CA ALA A 249 -11.55 1.22 -7.58
C ALA A 249 -12.49 0.20 -6.89
N PRO A 250 -12.13 -1.11 -6.77
CA PRO A 250 -12.85 -2.06 -5.93
C PRO A 250 -13.03 -1.62 -4.47
N MET A 251 -12.01 -1.05 -3.82
CA MET A 251 -12.13 -0.59 -2.43
C MET A 251 -13.14 0.55 -2.29
N LYS A 252 -13.17 1.48 -3.22
CA LYS A 252 -14.20 2.52 -3.27
C LYS A 252 -15.59 1.93 -3.54
N ALA A 253 -15.70 0.95 -4.45
CA ALA A 253 -16.99 0.32 -4.79
C ALA A 253 -17.56 -0.49 -3.62
N VAL A 254 -16.76 -1.26 -2.88
CA VAL A 254 -17.23 -1.98 -1.69
C VAL A 254 -17.72 -1.01 -0.63
N THR A 255 -17.06 0.14 -0.45
CA THR A 255 -17.51 1.20 0.47
C THR A 255 -18.88 1.76 0.08
N GLN A 256 -19.13 2.00 -1.20
CA GLN A 256 -20.43 2.44 -1.69
C GLN A 256 -21.52 1.43 -1.34
N ASN A 257 -21.29 0.14 -1.59
CA ASN A 257 -22.23 -0.92 -1.22
C ASN A 257 -22.46 -1.00 0.30
N ILE A 258 -21.43 -0.76 1.12
CA ILE A 258 -21.56 -0.72 2.58
C ILE A 258 -22.44 0.47 3.01
N VAL A 259 -22.27 1.63 2.40
CA VAL A 259 -23.12 2.82 2.68
C VAL A 259 -24.57 2.56 2.30
N GLU A 260 -24.82 1.93 1.15
CA GLU A 260 -26.17 1.53 0.72
C GLU A 260 -26.78 0.51 1.67
N LEU A 261 -26.02 -0.49 2.11
CA LEU A 261 -26.42 -1.48 3.11
C LEU A 261 -26.78 -0.81 4.45
N ALA A 262 -25.98 0.15 4.91
CA ALA A 262 -26.25 0.88 6.14
C ALA A 262 -27.58 1.70 6.02
N ALA A 263 -27.84 2.31 4.86
CA ALA A 263 -29.10 3.00 4.60
C ALA A 263 -30.31 2.03 4.63
N GLU A 264 -30.14 0.82 4.08
CA GLU A 264 -31.15 -0.23 4.14
C GLU A 264 -31.44 -0.68 5.58
N TYR A 265 -30.41 -0.91 6.40
CA TYR A 265 -30.58 -1.23 7.82
C TYR A 265 -31.33 -0.12 8.57
N ARG A 266 -30.99 1.14 8.35
CA ARG A 266 -31.69 2.27 8.97
C ARG A 266 -33.16 2.35 8.55
N SER A 267 -33.47 2.10 7.28
CA SER A 267 -34.87 2.07 6.81
C SER A 267 -35.71 0.99 7.48
N LYS A 268 -35.06 -0.08 7.96
CA LYS A 268 -35.69 -1.18 8.71
C LYS A 268 -35.69 -0.94 10.23
N GLY A 269 -35.17 0.19 10.71
CA GLY A 269 -35.06 0.51 12.13
C GLY A 269 -33.84 -0.12 12.84
N ASP A 270 -32.93 -0.77 12.11
CA ASP A 270 -31.72 -1.40 12.65
C ASP A 270 -30.52 -0.44 12.57
N ALA A 271 -30.51 0.55 13.44
CA ALA A 271 -29.44 1.54 13.53
C ALA A 271 -28.09 0.90 13.93
N ALA A 272 -28.12 -0.14 14.78
CA ALA A 272 -26.90 -0.80 15.26
C ALA A 272 -26.14 -1.50 14.12
N SER A 273 -26.84 -2.26 13.26
CA SER A 273 -26.22 -2.90 12.09
C SER A 273 -25.74 -1.87 11.06
N ALA A 274 -26.48 -0.76 10.90
CA ALA A 274 -26.05 0.34 10.04
C ALA A 274 -24.71 0.93 10.50
N ASP A 275 -24.61 1.29 11.77
CA ASP A 275 -23.40 1.89 12.34
C ASP A 275 -22.22 0.90 12.34
N ALA A 276 -22.45 -0.38 12.66
CA ALA A 276 -21.42 -1.42 12.57
C ALA A 276 -20.89 -1.56 11.13
N SER A 277 -21.76 -1.52 10.13
CA SER A 277 -21.34 -1.58 8.72
C SER A 277 -20.49 -0.37 8.34
N LEU A 278 -20.87 0.84 8.73
CA LEU A 278 -20.08 2.05 8.46
C LEU A 278 -18.72 2.03 9.16
N GLN A 279 -18.63 1.49 10.37
CA GLN A 279 -17.35 1.34 11.08
C GLN A 279 -16.38 0.42 10.32
N ILE A 280 -16.87 -0.64 9.66
CA ILE A 280 -16.04 -1.50 8.80
C ILE A 280 -15.44 -0.69 7.63
N ALA A 281 -16.25 0.14 6.98
CA ALA A 281 -15.79 0.99 5.88
C ALA A 281 -14.79 2.06 6.36
N ILE A 282 -15.02 2.66 7.53
CA ILE A 282 -14.08 3.61 8.14
C ILE A 282 -12.75 2.91 8.43
N GLY A 283 -12.78 1.71 9.03
CA GLY A 283 -11.59 0.91 9.30
C GLY A 283 -10.80 0.55 8.03
N LEU A 284 -11.47 0.21 6.93
CA LEU A 284 -10.83 0.03 5.62
C LEU A 284 -10.10 1.31 5.18
N GLY A 285 -10.78 2.45 5.22
CA GLY A 285 -10.19 3.73 4.83
C GLY A 285 -9.01 4.13 5.70
N GLN A 286 -9.08 3.89 7.01
CA GLN A 286 -7.99 4.10 7.95
C GLN A 286 -6.78 3.22 7.63
N GLN A 287 -6.97 1.94 7.32
CA GLN A 287 -5.88 1.04 6.93
C GLN A 287 -5.20 1.49 5.62
N MET A 288 -5.96 1.98 4.65
CA MET A 288 -5.42 2.53 3.40
C MET A 288 -4.64 3.84 3.61
N ASP A 289 -5.01 4.62 4.61
CA ASP A 289 -4.39 5.91 4.94
C ASP A 289 -3.24 5.77 5.95
N ALA A 290 -3.35 4.83 6.89
CA ALA A 290 -2.47 4.66 8.06
C ALA A 290 -1.11 4.02 7.75
N SER A 291 -0.71 3.93 6.52
CA SER A 291 0.57 3.35 6.13
C SER A 291 1.77 4.08 6.76
N THR A 292 1.91 3.85 8.03
CA THR A 292 3.08 4.24 8.79
C THR A 292 4.25 3.34 8.40
N GLY A 293 5.21 3.89 7.66
CA GLY A 293 6.53 3.29 7.52
C GLY A 293 6.79 2.46 6.27
N THR A 294 5.90 2.43 5.28
CA THR A 294 6.14 1.74 4.00
C THR A 294 5.71 2.61 2.82
N CYS A 295 6.27 2.31 1.65
CA CYS A 295 6.00 2.98 0.38
C CYS A 295 4.52 2.84 -0.03
N VAL A 296 3.65 3.64 0.58
CA VAL A 296 2.27 3.73 0.11
C VAL A 296 2.13 4.94 -0.78
N PRO A 297 1.71 4.74 -2.03
CA PRO A 297 1.45 5.83 -2.95
C PRO A 297 0.43 6.82 -2.38
N LEU A 298 0.68 8.12 -2.57
CA LEU A 298 -0.24 9.17 -2.11
C LEU A 298 -1.67 8.98 -2.60
N VAL A 299 -1.85 8.41 -3.80
CA VAL A 299 -3.17 8.09 -4.34
C VAL A 299 -3.91 7.07 -3.48
N THR A 300 -3.23 6.06 -2.92
CA THR A 300 -3.83 5.09 -1.99
C THR A 300 -4.33 5.78 -0.74
N ARG A 301 -3.54 6.69 -0.15
CA ARG A 301 -3.93 7.49 1.01
C ARG A 301 -5.11 8.40 0.70
N LEU A 302 -5.10 9.07 -0.46
CA LEU A 302 -6.23 9.91 -0.90
C LEU A 302 -7.54 9.10 -1.09
N VAL A 303 -7.43 7.86 -1.57
CA VAL A 303 -8.58 6.94 -1.66
C VAL A 303 -9.01 6.50 -0.26
N GLY A 304 -8.09 6.20 0.67
CA GLY A 304 -8.39 5.90 2.07
C GLY A 304 -9.17 7.04 2.74
N ILE A 305 -8.73 8.29 2.57
CA ILE A 305 -9.45 9.48 3.03
C ILE A 305 -10.85 9.57 2.39
N ALA A 306 -10.98 9.27 1.09
CA ALA A 306 -12.26 9.30 0.41
C ALA A 306 -13.22 8.21 0.94
N VAL A 307 -12.72 7.01 1.20
CA VAL A 307 -13.47 5.89 1.81
C VAL A 307 -13.97 6.28 3.20
N GLN A 308 -13.12 6.82 4.07
CA GLN A 308 -13.51 7.31 5.40
C GLN A 308 -14.60 8.38 5.30
N ARG A 309 -14.43 9.37 4.42
CA ARG A 309 -15.40 10.44 4.23
C ARG A 309 -16.74 9.96 3.69
N MET A 310 -16.77 8.94 2.83
CA MET A 310 -18.00 8.34 2.35
C MET A 310 -18.79 7.68 3.48
N ALA A 311 -18.12 6.93 4.34
CA ALA A 311 -18.76 6.23 5.46
C ALA A 311 -19.21 7.21 6.56
N LEU A 312 -18.33 8.15 6.97
CA LEU A 312 -18.66 9.19 7.95
C LEU A 312 -19.80 10.10 7.46
N GLY A 313 -19.81 10.46 6.17
CA GLY A 313 -20.86 11.27 5.58
C GLY A 313 -22.25 10.61 5.56
N ALA A 314 -22.31 9.30 5.80
CA ALA A 314 -23.56 8.57 6.01
C ALA A 314 -23.98 8.48 7.48
N MET A 315 -23.18 8.99 8.43
CA MET A 315 -23.50 9.06 9.86
C MET A 315 -24.14 10.40 10.23
N ASP A 316 -24.69 10.50 11.46
CA ASP A 316 -25.16 11.78 12.00
C ASP A 316 -23.96 12.71 12.24
N PRO A 317 -23.90 13.90 11.60
CA PRO A 317 -22.79 14.84 11.77
C PRO A 317 -22.55 15.29 13.22
N SER A 318 -23.62 15.33 14.03
CA SER A 318 -23.57 15.69 15.45
C SER A 318 -23.21 14.51 16.37
N GLY A 319 -23.22 13.29 15.81
CA GLY A 319 -22.91 12.07 16.55
C GLY A 319 -21.47 12.07 17.09
N ALA A 320 -21.27 11.44 18.25
CA ALA A 320 -19.97 11.28 18.85
C ALA A 320 -19.07 10.36 17.99
N TYR A 321 -17.83 10.78 17.74
CA TYR A 321 -16.82 9.99 17.04
C TYR A 321 -15.43 10.28 17.63
N GLY A 322 -14.76 9.25 18.16
CA GLY A 322 -13.49 9.42 18.87
C GLY A 322 -13.62 10.44 20.02
N ASP A 323 -12.73 11.43 20.05
CA ASP A 323 -12.74 12.51 21.04
C ASP A 323 -13.58 13.74 20.60
N GLY A 324 -14.35 13.62 19.49
CA GLY A 324 -15.10 14.72 18.92
C GLY A 324 -16.42 14.29 18.29
N THR A 325 -16.80 14.95 17.20
CA THR A 325 -18.00 14.65 16.40
C THR A 325 -17.64 14.14 15.01
N VAL A 326 -18.57 13.47 14.36
CA VAL A 326 -18.46 13.05 12.97
C VAL A 326 -18.11 14.24 12.05
N GLN A 327 -18.71 15.41 12.27
CA GLN A 327 -18.42 16.62 11.48
C GLN A 327 -16.97 17.08 11.67
N GLN A 328 -16.46 17.07 12.89
CA GLN A 328 -15.07 17.45 13.17
C GLN A 328 -14.07 16.51 12.45
N GLU A 329 -14.33 15.19 12.44
CA GLU A 329 -13.51 14.23 11.71
C GLU A 329 -13.59 14.46 10.19
N LEU A 330 -14.78 14.72 9.65
CA LEU A 330 -14.94 15.07 8.22
C LEU A 330 -14.13 16.31 7.83
N ASP A 331 -14.09 17.32 8.70
CA ASP A 331 -13.32 18.56 8.50
C ASP A 331 -11.79 18.28 8.56
N GLN A 332 -11.33 17.46 9.50
CA GLN A 332 -9.93 17.03 9.58
C GLN A 332 -9.48 16.27 8.32
N LEU A 333 -10.29 15.31 7.86
CA LEU A 333 -10.04 14.58 6.62
C LEU A 333 -10.04 15.49 5.39
N ALA A 334 -10.90 16.51 5.36
CA ALA A 334 -10.91 17.50 4.29
C ALA A 334 -9.64 18.37 4.28
N GLN A 335 -9.18 18.82 5.44
CA GLN A 335 -7.92 19.57 5.60
C GLN A 335 -6.72 18.71 5.19
N ARG A 336 -6.63 17.46 5.65
CA ARG A 336 -5.57 16.52 5.29
C ARG A 336 -5.50 16.29 3.78
N ARG A 337 -6.65 16.06 3.13
CA ARG A 337 -6.73 15.93 1.68
C ARG A 337 -6.21 17.19 0.97
N THR A 338 -6.56 18.36 1.46
CA THR A 338 -6.11 19.64 0.90
C THR A 338 -4.60 19.82 1.06
N SER A 339 -4.05 19.49 2.23
CA SER A 339 -2.60 19.54 2.48
C SER A 339 -1.82 18.60 1.54
N ILE A 340 -2.26 17.36 1.37
CA ILE A 340 -1.64 16.40 0.45
C ILE A 340 -1.66 16.92 -0.98
N ARG A 341 -2.79 17.47 -1.44
CA ARG A 341 -2.90 18.04 -2.79
C ARG A 341 -2.04 19.28 -2.98
N GLY A 342 -2.00 20.15 -1.97
CA GLY A 342 -1.14 21.34 -1.99
C GLY A 342 0.33 20.96 -2.09
N LEU A 343 0.78 19.97 -1.34
CA LEU A 343 2.14 19.43 -1.41
C LEU A 343 2.45 18.88 -2.80
N ALA A 344 1.56 18.06 -3.38
CA ALA A 344 1.74 17.52 -4.73
C ALA A 344 1.83 18.61 -5.80
N GLN A 345 1.02 19.68 -5.68
CA GLN A 345 1.09 20.82 -6.60
C GLN A 345 2.41 21.60 -6.49
N GLN A 346 2.94 21.76 -5.28
CA GLN A 346 4.25 22.42 -5.07
C GLN A 346 5.41 21.60 -5.64
N VAL A 347 5.35 20.29 -5.53
CA VAL A 347 6.41 19.36 -5.95
C VAL A 347 6.51 19.25 -7.48
N ASN A 348 5.39 19.27 -8.18
CA ASN A 348 5.35 19.00 -9.62
C ASN A 348 6.34 19.86 -10.45
N PRO A 349 6.41 21.21 -10.29
CA PRO A 349 7.41 22.02 -11.01
C PRO A 349 8.85 21.77 -10.52
N LEU A 350 9.04 21.33 -9.27
CA LEU A 350 10.37 21.09 -8.70
C LEU A 350 11.00 19.80 -9.22
N MET A 351 10.19 18.79 -9.55
CA MET A 351 10.66 17.53 -10.13
C MET A 351 11.44 17.72 -11.43
N GLN A 352 11.12 18.74 -12.22
CA GLN A 352 11.83 19.07 -13.46
C GLN A 352 13.26 19.60 -13.23
N GLN A 353 13.57 20.03 -12.00
CA GLN A 353 14.88 20.58 -11.63
C GLN A 353 15.81 19.55 -11.00
N MET A 354 15.31 18.34 -10.76
CA MET A 354 16.06 17.29 -10.06
C MET A 354 17.18 16.72 -10.90
N SER A 355 18.35 16.56 -10.29
CA SER A 355 19.46 15.78 -10.85
C SER A 355 19.14 14.25 -10.78
N ALA A 356 19.93 13.44 -11.50
CA ALA A 356 19.83 11.99 -11.40
C ALA A 356 20.03 11.48 -9.96
N GLU A 357 20.96 12.08 -9.21
CA GLU A 357 21.19 11.78 -7.80
C GLU A 357 19.98 12.14 -6.92
N ASP A 358 19.30 13.24 -7.21
CA ASP A 358 18.10 13.66 -6.49
C ASP A 358 16.92 12.72 -6.77
N TRP A 359 16.81 12.20 -7.99
CA TRP A 359 15.84 11.17 -8.31
C TRP A 359 16.09 9.87 -7.54
N GLN A 360 17.35 9.44 -7.40
CA GLN A 360 17.68 8.31 -6.54
C GLN A 360 17.27 8.56 -5.10
N ASN A 361 17.64 9.72 -4.55
CA ASN A 361 17.32 10.09 -3.18
C ASN A 361 15.81 10.21 -2.95
N TYR A 362 15.06 10.79 -3.89
CA TYR A 362 13.60 10.89 -3.83
C TYR A 362 12.93 9.52 -3.81
N ASN A 363 13.29 8.64 -4.76
CA ASN A 363 12.74 7.29 -4.84
C ASN A 363 13.10 6.45 -3.61
N GLN A 364 14.33 6.56 -3.09
CA GLN A 364 14.73 5.86 -1.88
C GLN A 364 13.96 6.37 -0.65
N ARG A 365 13.75 7.68 -0.53
CA ARG A 365 12.92 8.26 0.54
C ARG A 365 11.47 7.84 0.43
N THR A 366 10.92 7.76 -0.78
CA THR A 366 9.57 7.27 -1.04
C THR A 366 9.41 5.83 -0.53
N LEU A 367 10.39 4.96 -0.79
CA LEU A 367 10.36 3.56 -0.34
C LEU A 367 10.51 3.42 1.18
N ILE A 368 11.31 4.27 1.83
CA ILE A 368 11.63 4.14 3.26
C ILE A 368 10.64 4.91 4.14
N PHE A 369 10.28 6.13 3.75
CA PHE A 369 9.53 7.07 4.57
C PHE A 369 8.16 7.46 4.01
N GLY A 370 7.79 6.92 2.83
CA GLY A 370 6.58 7.25 2.09
C GLY A 370 6.72 8.50 1.22
N GLU A 371 5.83 8.58 0.23
CA GLU A 371 5.86 9.62 -0.82
C GLU A 371 5.70 11.05 -0.27
N GLU A 372 4.86 11.25 0.75
CA GLU A 372 4.66 12.56 1.38
C GLU A 372 5.95 13.11 2.01
N ASN A 373 6.73 12.25 2.65
CA ASN A 373 8.02 12.64 3.23
C ASN A 373 9.06 12.97 2.14
N ALA A 374 9.10 12.18 1.06
CA ALA A 374 9.96 12.46 -0.08
C ALA A 374 9.61 13.80 -0.74
N MET A 375 8.32 14.10 -0.89
CA MET A 375 7.84 15.38 -1.41
C MET A 375 8.23 16.56 -0.50
N GLY A 376 8.07 16.41 0.82
CA GLY A 376 8.48 17.42 1.79
C GLY A 376 9.99 17.72 1.72
N TRP A 377 10.80 16.67 1.56
CA TRP A 377 12.23 16.83 1.33
C TRP A 377 12.53 17.62 0.05
N LEU A 378 11.82 17.35 -1.04
CA LEU A 378 11.99 18.03 -2.31
C LEU A 378 11.64 19.53 -2.20
N VAL A 379 10.52 19.86 -1.55
CA VAL A 379 10.13 21.26 -1.27
C VAL A 379 11.18 21.97 -0.43
N ASN A 380 11.71 21.32 0.61
CA ASN A 380 12.76 21.92 1.43
C ASN A 380 14.07 22.16 0.66
N LYS A 381 14.41 21.27 -0.29
CA LYS A 381 15.64 21.38 -1.08
C LYS A 381 15.57 22.43 -2.19
N TYR A 382 14.43 22.54 -2.86
CA TYR A 382 14.27 23.35 -4.08
C TYR A 382 13.30 24.54 -3.93
N GLY A 383 12.43 24.53 -2.92
CA GLY A 383 11.38 25.54 -2.75
C GLY A 383 11.85 26.85 -2.10
N GLN A 384 13.12 26.94 -1.67
CA GLN A 384 13.70 28.14 -1.04
C GLN A 384 14.57 28.98 -2.00
N LYS A 385 14.46 28.76 -3.31
CA LYS A 385 15.21 29.53 -4.32
C LYS A 385 14.36 30.62 -4.94
#